data_25d784e459e6df69d9332dddc2378bb9
#
_entry.id   25d784e459e6df69d9332dddc2378bb9
#
_cell.length_a   1.000
_cell.length_b   1.000
_cell.length_c   1.000
_cell.angle_alpha   90.00
_cell.angle_beta   90.00
_cell.angle_gamma   90.00
#
_symmetry.space_group_name_H-M   'P 1'
#
loop_
_entity.id
_entity.type
_entity.pdbx_description
1 polymer ?
#
loop_
_entity_poly.entity_id
_entity_poly.type
_entity_poly.pdbx_seq_one_letter_code
_entity_poly.pdbx_strand_id
1 'polypeptide(L)'
;MNRTPPYHRFHRAMALLSLSLLPLLLLAQSNPGRASTNATATYPIVDTGQTNCYDDTGSAISCPAGGQPFSGQDAQHNGHQPSYTNNGDGTITDNNTGLMWVQAVSSKMTYAAALAGAETFNLAGYDDWRLPTIKELYSLILFSGLDPSGCQSLSQCPDIVPFINTAYFDFAYGDTSAGERLIDAQYWSSTEYVATTMNGDATTFGVNFADGRIKGYPSEPVGPPGQQFTMSSFVRYVRGSSYGVNAFVNNGDGTITDQATLLMWAQADSGSGLNWEEALAWTAQKNAENYLGYNDWRLPNAKELQSIVDYSRAPAATSSAAIDPIFSVTPITDEGGSVNYPFYWTSTTHANWTAVPGQWSVYIAFGEALGWMQPPTGGDYVLQDVHGAGAQRSDPKSGNPDDWPYGNGPQGDVVRIFNFARLVRDAAPEPVVSHTIFLPTLAGSSPPAGR
;
A
#
# COMPACT_ATOMS: atom_id res chain seq x y z
N MET A 1 -27.92 -23.06 -70.84
CA MET A 1 -28.80 -22.11 -71.50
C MET A 1 -28.41 -20.72 -71.05
N ASN A 2 -27.52 -20.15 -71.83
CA ASN A 2 -27.55 -18.96 -72.69
C ASN A 2 -28.48 -17.84 -72.21
N ARG A 3 -27.89 -16.69 -71.83
CA ARG A 3 -27.88 -15.45 -72.63
C ARG A 3 -27.27 -14.26 -71.80
N THR A 4 -26.17 -13.74 -72.30
CA THR A 4 -25.73 -12.32 -72.28
C THR A 4 -26.21 -11.63 -73.57
N PRO A 5 -25.96 -10.30 -73.82
CA PRO A 5 -25.83 -9.04 -73.17
C PRO A 5 -26.82 -7.95 -73.69
N PRO A 6 -26.66 -6.64 -73.72
CA PRO A 6 -25.59 -5.90 -74.38
C PRO A 6 -25.06 -4.57 -73.72
N TYR A 7 -23.92 -4.17 -74.27
CA TYR A 7 -23.25 -2.88 -74.21
C TYR A 7 -24.08 -1.68 -74.65
N HIS A 8 -23.88 -0.48 -73.98
CA HIS A 8 -23.90 0.81 -74.67
C HIS A 8 -22.78 1.73 -74.18
N ARG A 9 -21.94 2.14 -75.10
CA ARG A 9 -21.01 3.26 -75.08
C ARG A 9 -21.78 4.57 -75.16
N PHE A 10 -21.35 5.66 -74.54
CA PHE A 10 -21.16 6.96 -75.18
C PHE A 10 -20.48 8.02 -74.31
N HIS A 11 -19.42 8.55 -74.88
CA HIS A 11 -18.88 9.91 -74.91
C HIS A 11 -18.18 10.57 -73.77
N ARG A 12 -16.96 10.94 -74.10
CA ARG A 12 -16.03 11.86 -73.40
C ARG A 12 -16.62 13.28 -73.34
N ALA A 13 -16.46 13.92 -72.19
CA ALA A 13 -16.33 15.36 -72.10
C ALA A 13 -15.16 15.69 -71.14
N MET A 14 -14.12 16.32 -71.68
CA MET A 14 -13.02 16.94 -70.95
C MET A 14 -13.54 18.22 -70.31
N ALA A 15 -13.44 18.32 -68.98
CA ALA A 15 -13.54 19.59 -68.28
C ALA A 15 -12.25 19.81 -67.52
N LEU A 16 -11.52 20.82 -67.91
CA LEU A 16 -10.39 21.41 -67.18
C LEU A 16 -10.88 21.99 -65.86
N LEU A 17 -10.39 21.45 -64.74
CA LEU A 17 -10.59 22.08 -63.45
C LEU A 17 -9.23 22.56 -62.93
N SER A 18 -9.15 23.84 -62.75
CA SER A 18 -8.05 24.58 -62.17
C SER A 18 -7.77 24.12 -60.72
N LEU A 19 -6.51 23.75 -60.44
CA LEU A 19 -6.01 23.40 -59.12
C LEU A 19 -5.84 24.72 -58.33
N SER A 20 -6.76 25.00 -57.39
CA SER A 20 -6.53 25.99 -56.35
C SER A 20 -5.89 25.32 -55.16
N LEU A 21 -4.61 25.58 -54.91
CA LEU A 21 -3.92 25.24 -53.65
C LEU A 21 -4.55 26.03 -52.51
N LEU A 22 -5.30 25.33 -51.64
CA LEU A 22 -5.65 25.83 -50.31
C LEU A 22 -4.54 25.40 -49.36
N PRO A 23 -3.96 26.32 -48.55
CA PRO A 23 -3.01 25.95 -47.54
C PRO A 23 -3.78 25.27 -46.40
N LEU A 24 -3.41 24.02 -46.10
CA LEU A 24 -3.86 23.28 -44.94
C LEU A 24 -3.27 23.96 -43.68
N LEU A 25 -4.09 24.78 -43.00
CA LEU A 25 -3.74 25.29 -41.66
C LEU A 25 -3.83 24.10 -40.69
N LEU A 26 -2.68 23.53 -40.29
CA LEU A 26 -2.62 22.68 -39.11
C LEU A 26 -2.92 23.56 -37.89
N LEU A 27 -4.13 23.46 -37.38
CA LEU A 27 -4.47 23.92 -36.02
C LEU A 27 -3.76 22.96 -35.05
N ALA A 28 -2.59 23.35 -34.58
CA ALA A 28 -2.03 22.76 -33.37
C ALA A 28 -2.96 23.05 -32.24
N GLN A 29 -3.68 22.04 -31.74
CA GLN A 29 -4.39 22.12 -30.47
C GLN A 29 -3.34 22.26 -29.37
N SER A 30 -3.13 23.47 -28.92
CA SER A 30 -2.40 23.71 -27.67
C SER A 30 -3.26 23.20 -26.52
N ASN A 31 -2.84 22.07 -25.90
CA ASN A 31 -3.33 21.70 -24.59
C ASN A 31 -3.11 22.88 -23.64
N PRO A 32 -4.10 23.33 -22.87
CA PRO A 32 -3.88 24.37 -21.89
C PRO A 32 -2.89 23.84 -20.85
N GLY A 33 -1.70 24.43 -20.83
CA GLY A 33 -0.65 24.10 -19.89
C GLY A 33 -1.17 24.17 -18.45
N ARG A 34 -1.19 23.04 -17.77
CA ARG A 34 -1.44 22.95 -16.33
C ARG A 34 -0.28 23.63 -15.63
N ALA A 35 -0.56 24.71 -14.88
CA ALA A 35 0.47 25.40 -14.11
C ALA A 35 1.07 24.40 -13.09
N SER A 36 2.35 24.13 -13.21
CA SER A 36 3.12 23.37 -12.22
C SER A 36 3.43 24.30 -11.05
N THR A 37 2.74 24.09 -9.95
CA THR A 37 3.30 24.41 -8.64
C THR A 37 4.33 23.32 -8.33
N ASN A 38 5.47 23.65 -7.71
CA ASN A 38 6.36 22.64 -7.13
C ASN A 38 5.50 21.83 -6.14
N ALA A 39 4.97 20.70 -6.57
CA ALA A 39 4.11 19.87 -5.75
C ALA A 39 4.99 19.27 -4.65
N THR A 40 4.77 19.70 -3.42
CA THR A 40 5.31 19.02 -2.25
C THR A 40 4.34 17.91 -1.90
N ALA A 41 4.83 16.69 -1.71
CA ALA A 41 4.00 15.59 -1.25
C ALA A 41 3.28 15.97 0.05
N THR A 42 1.96 15.85 0.07
CA THR A 42 1.16 16.05 1.29
C THR A 42 1.01 14.76 2.09
N TYR A 43 1.40 13.64 1.46
CA TYR A 43 1.42 12.31 2.03
C TYR A 43 2.77 11.63 1.66
N PRO A 44 3.93 12.10 2.20
CA PRO A 44 5.20 11.45 1.93
C PRO A 44 5.23 10.05 2.52
N ILE A 45 5.56 9.05 1.72
CA ILE A 45 5.69 7.67 2.20
C ILE A 45 7.04 7.53 2.89
N VAL A 46 7.00 7.23 4.20
CA VAL A 46 8.20 6.98 5.00
C VAL A 46 8.80 5.64 4.58
N ASP A 47 10.11 5.57 4.40
CA ASP A 47 10.85 4.36 4.04
C ASP A 47 10.60 3.22 5.04
N THR A 48 10.68 1.98 4.58
CA THR A 48 10.50 0.77 5.39
C THR A 48 11.67 0.50 6.34
N GLY A 49 12.83 1.09 6.08
CA GLY A 49 14.06 0.85 6.83
C GLY A 49 14.69 -0.53 6.57
N GLN A 50 14.25 -1.25 5.53
CA GLN A 50 14.84 -2.52 5.16
C GLN A 50 16.17 -2.31 4.43
N THR A 51 17.24 -2.95 4.90
CA THR A 51 18.60 -2.79 4.34
C THR A 51 19.20 -4.08 3.82
N ASN A 52 18.55 -5.22 4.10
CA ASN A 52 19.05 -6.53 3.71
C ASN A 52 18.29 -7.08 2.51
N CYS A 53 19.02 -7.71 1.58
CA CYS A 53 18.44 -8.50 0.50
C CYS A 53 18.48 -9.98 0.83
N TYR A 54 17.50 -10.73 0.31
CA TYR A 54 17.32 -12.15 0.57
C TYR A 54 16.95 -12.88 -0.72
N ASP A 55 17.35 -14.14 -0.85
CA ASP A 55 16.82 -15.03 -1.88
C ASP A 55 15.45 -15.62 -1.46
N ASP A 56 14.90 -16.50 -2.26
CA ASP A 56 13.63 -17.20 -2.01
C ASP A 56 13.74 -18.31 -0.96
N THR A 57 14.96 -18.79 -0.69
CA THR A 57 15.23 -19.76 0.40
C THR A 57 15.26 -19.09 1.77
N GLY A 58 15.30 -17.75 1.79
CA GLY A 58 15.39 -16.94 3.01
C GLY A 58 16.79 -16.62 3.46
N SER A 59 17.81 -16.99 2.68
CA SER A 59 19.20 -16.67 2.96
C SER A 59 19.48 -15.18 2.66
N ALA A 60 20.21 -14.51 3.56
CA ALA A 60 20.69 -13.17 3.28
C ALA A 60 21.75 -13.20 2.18
N ILE A 61 21.60 -12.33 1.18
CA ILE A 61 22.50 -12.20 0.04
C ILE A 61 22.99 -10.76 -0.10
N SER A 62 24.11 -10.58 -0.79
CA SER A 62 24.46 -9.24 -1.27
C SER A 62 23.40 -8.76 -2.24
N CYS A 63 22.94 -7.50 -2.10
CA CYS A 63 21.88 -6.98 -2.98
C CYS A 63 22.30 -7.09 -4.45
N PRO A 64 21.52 -7.78 -5.29
CA PRO A 64 21.92 -8.11 -6.66
C PRO A 64 21.93 -6.84 -7.55
N ALA A 65 22.83 -6.81 -8.54
CA ALA A 65 22.78 -5.77 -9.56
C ALA A 65 21.50 -5.89 -10.43
N GLY A 66 21.07 -4.78 -11.02
CA GLY A 66 19.91 -4.76 -11.89
C GLY A 66 19.96 -5.82 -13.00
N GLY A 67 18.85 -6.52 -13.22
CA GLY A 67 18.74 -7.61 -14.18
C GLY A 67 19.27 -8.98 -13.70
N GLN A 68 19.78 -9.08 -12.49
CA GLN A 68 20.11 -10.35 -11.85
C GLN A 68 18.89 -10.91 -11.10
N PRO A 69 18.79 -12.24 -10.86
CA PRO A 69 17.77 -12.81 -9.99
C PRO A 69 17.67 -12.07 -8.66
N PHE A 70 16.46 -11.89 -8.15
CA PHE A 70 16.16 -11.15 -6.92
C PHE A 70 16.55 -9.67 -6.90
N SER A 71 16.87 -9.04 -8.04
CA SER A 71 17.04 -7.58 -8.09
C SER A 71 15.71 -6.84 -8.01
N GLY A 72 15.70 -5.64 -7.44
CA GLY A 72 14.50 -4.81 -7.26
C GLY A 72 13.81 -5.00 -5.92
N GLN A 73 14.52 -5.56 -4.93
CA GLN A 73 14.05 -5.65 -3.55
C GLN A 73 14.00 -4.28 -2.87
N ASP A 74 13.19 -4.17 -1.83
CA ASP A 74 12.98 -2.96 -1.03
C ASP A 74 14.31 -2.32 -0.58
N ALA A 75 15.24 -3.12 -0.05
CA ALA A 75 16.57 -2.67 0.37
C ALA A 75 17.42 -1.99 -0.72
N GLN A 76 17.00 -2.03 -1.98
CA GLN A 76 17.69 -1.40 -3.11
C GLN A 76 17.08 -0.04 -3.50
N HIS A 77 15.99 0.35 -2.83
CA HIS A 77 15.30 1.62 -3.07
C HIS A 77 15.26 2.44 -1.78
N ASN A 78 15.77 3.66 -1.83
CA ASN A 78 15.77 4.56 -0.69
C ASN A 78 14.66 5.61 -0.86
N GLY A 79 13.66 5.55 0.02
CA GLY A 79 12.62 6.55 0.16
C GLY A 79 12.95 7.62 1.20
N HIS A 80 11.91 8.26 1.74
CA HIS A 80 12.04 9.20 2.86
C HIS A 80 12.45 8.46 4.13
N GLN A 81 13.73 8.48 4.47
CA GLN A 81 14.25 7.77 5.64
C GLN A 81 13.56 8.23 6.93
N PRO A 82 13.20 7.30 7.86
CA PRO A 82 12.57 7.66 9.14
C PRO A 82 13.36 8.73 9.87
N SER A 83 12.69 9.82 10.24
CA SER A 83 13.32 10.98 10.88
C SER A 83 12.42 11.51 11.98
N TYR A 84 12.93 11.51 13.22
CA TYR A 84 12.17 11.86 14.41
C TYR A 84 12.90 12.90 15.25
N THR A 85 12.13 13.73 15.95
CA THR A 85 12.62 14.66 16.96
C THR A 85 11.97 14.32 18.31
N ASN A 86 12.79 14.00 19.30
CA ASN A 86 12.30 13.89 20.70
C ASN A 86 12.17 15.31 21.26
N ASN A 87 10.94 15.70 21.62
CA ASN A 87 10.64 17.05 22.10
C ASN A 87 11.01 17.25 23.59
N GLY A 88 11.33 16.16 24.30
CA GLY A 88 11.73 16.21 25.71
C GLY A 88 10.58 16.37 26.71
N ASP A 89 9.34 16.31 26.24
CA ASP A 89 8.10 16.50 26.99
C ASP A 89 7.16 15.29 26.95
N GLY A 90 7.68 14.14 26.51
CA GLY A 90 6.93 12.89 26.32
C GLY A 90 6.30 12.76 24.94
N THR A 91 6.64 13.67 24.02
CA THR A 91 6.18 13.62 22.63
C THR A 91 7.33 13.46 21.64
N ILE A 92 7.03 12.84 20.49
CA ILE A 92 7.94 12.66 19.36
C ILE A 92 7.31 13.28 18.12
N THR A 93 8.03 14.18 17.45
CA THR A 93 7.65 14.69 16.14
C THR A 93 8.24 13.81 15.04
N ASP A 94 7.40 13.31 14.13
CA ASP A 94 7.82 12.69 12.88
C ASP A 94 8.08 13.81 11.85
N ASN A 95 9.33 13.99 11.49
CA ASN A 95 9.77 15.07 10.60
C ASN A 95 9.34 14.85 9.13
N ASN A 96 8.98 13.64 8.73
CA ASN A 96 8.49 13.34 7.38
C ASN A 96 7.00 13.63 7.25
N THR A 97 6.21 13.16 8.23
CA THR A 97 4.74 13.24 8.16
C THR A 97 4.18 14.51 8.81
N GLY A 98 4.98 15.17 9.65
CA GLY A 98 4.55 16.30 10.47
C GLY A 98 3.63 15.90 11.63
N LEU A 99 3.41 14.60 11.85
CA LEU A 99 2.62 14.09 12.96
C LEU A 99 3.41 14.15 14.27
N MET A 100 2.71 14.39 15.36
CA MET A 100 3.28 14.31 16.70
C MET A 100 2.64 13.13 17.45
N TRP A 101 3.49 12.32 18.09
CA TRP A 101 3.14 11.05 18.72
C TRP A 101 3.43 11.06 20.19
N VAL A 102 2.64 10.32 20.97
CA VAL A 102 2.98 9.98 22.36
C VAL A 102 4.17 9.04 22.35
N GLN A 103 5.24 9.38 23.10
CA GLN A 103 6.45 8.55 23.22
C GLN A 103 6.19 7.26 23.97
N ALA A 104 5.51 7.35 25.12
CA ALA A 104 5.29 6.25 26.04
C ALA A 104 4.37 5.16 25.46
N VAL A 105 4.61 3.91 25.85
CA VAL A 105 3.66 2.81 25.64
C VAL A 105 2.53 2.94 26.66
N SER A 106 1.27 2.79 26.24
CA SER A 106 0.12 2.76 27.14
C SER A 106 0.00 1.42 27.88
N SER A 107 -0.88 1.35 28.89
CA SER A 107 -1.48 0.07 29.25
C SER A 107 -2.42 -0.40 28.13
N LYS A 108 -2.64 -1.73 28.03
CA LYS A 108 -3.64 -2.27 27.09
C LYS A 108 -5.05 -1.88 27.57
N MET A 109 -5.90 -1.52 26.62
CA MET A 109 -7.28 -1.13 26.88
C MET A 109 -8.20 -1.58 25.73
N THR A 110 -9.49 -1.66 26.00
CA THR A 110 -10.51 -1.99 24.98
C THR A 110 -10.59 -0.87 23.95
N TYR A 111 -11.11 -1.17 22.76
CA TYR A 111 -11.28 -0.18 21.70
C TYR A 111 -12.13 1.02 22.14
N ALA A 112 -13.27 0.74 22.81
CA ALA A 112 -14.14 1.80 23.34
C ALA A 112 -13.41 2.68 24.37
N ALA A 113 -12.59 2.09 25.25
CA ALA A 113 -11.79 2.83 26.20
C ALA A 113 -10.69 3.66 25.53
N ALA A 114 -10.12 3.18 24.43
CA ALA A 114 -9.13 3.90 23.65
C ALA A 114 -9.71 5.14 22.96
N LEU A 115 -10.93 5.04 22.42
CA LEU A 115 -11.66 6.17 21.85
C LEU A 115 -11.99 7.22 22.92
N ALA A 116 -12.66 6.80 24.01
CA ALA A 116 -13.04 7.70 25.11
C ALA A 116 -11.82 8.33 25.80
N GLY A 117 -10.71 7.57 25.88
CA GLY A 117 -9.46 8.07 26.46
C GLY A 117 -8.85 9.21 25.67
N ALA A 118 -8.97 9.21 24.34
CA ALA A 118 -8.47 10.28 23.49
C ALA A 118 -9.13 11.63 23.78
N GLU A 119 -10.45 11.63 24.06
CA GLU A 119 -11.24 12.85 24.31
C GLU A 119 -10.79 13.64 25.55
N THR A 120 -10.16 12.95 26.51
CA THR A 120 -9.72 13.54 27.79
C THR A 120 -8.20 13.55 27.94
N PHE A 121 -7.47 13.02 26.96
CA PHE A 121 -6.02 12.92 27.03
C PHE A 121 -5.36 14.27 26.83
N ASN A 122 -4.48 14.63 27.77
CA ASN A 122 -3.68 15.85 27.70
C ASN A 122 -2.21 15.51 27.92
N LEU A 123 -1.35 15.94 27.04
CA LEU A 123 0.10 15.78 27.15
C LEU A 123 0.79 16.96 26.49
N ALA A 124 1.85 17.47 27.14
CA ALA A 124 2.67 18.60 26.66
C ALA A 124 1.84 19.88 26.40
N GLY A 125 0.68 20.05 27.10
CA GLY A 125 -0.21 21.19 26.92
C GLY A 125 -1.14 21.11 25.70
N TYR A 126 -1.19 19.97 25.02
CA TYR A 126 -2.10 19.70 23.91
C TYR A 126 -3.24 18.80 24.37
N ASP A 127 -4.46 19.07 23.86
CA ASP A 127 -5.71 18.35 24.14
C ASP A 127 -6.43 17.87 22.88
N ASP A 128 -5.77 17.96 21.70
CA ASP A 128 -6.26 17.53 20.39
C ASP A 128 -5.71 16.14 19.96
N TRP A 129 -5.39 15.31 20.95
CA TRP A 129 -4.93 13.94 20.73
C TRP A 129 -6.07 13.03 20.25
N ARG A 130 -5.76 12.09 19.38
CA ARG A 130 -6.71 11.14 18.82
C ARG A 130 -6.07 9.77 18.58
N LEU A 131 -6.90 8.75 18.36
CA LEU A 131 -6.41 7.51 17.79
C LEU A 131 -5.90 7.76 16.36
N PRO A 132 -4.75 7.19 15.99
CA PRO A 132 -4.26 7.25 14.61
C PRO A 132 -5.18 6.47 13.67
N THR A 133 -5.28 6.90 12.42
CA THR A 133 -5.74 6.03 11.34
C THR A 133 -4.74 4.89 11.13
N ILE A 134 -5.16 3.82 10.44
CA ILE A 134 -4.25 2.70 10.14
C ILE A 134 -3.05 3.15 9.30
N LYS A 135 -3.23 4.08 8.34
CA LYS A 135 -2.14 4.61 7.51
C LYS A 135 -1.16 5.44 8.32
N GLU A 136 -1.65 6.25 9.26
CA GLU A 136 -0.79 6.98 10.20
C GLU A 136 0.00 6.02 11.09
N LEU A 137 -0.66 5.05 11.70
CA LEU A 137 0.00 4.09 12.58
C LEU A 137 1.03 3.24 11.83
N TYR A 138 0.70 2.83 10.60
CA TYR A 138 1.60 2.05 9.75
C TYR A 138 2.81 2.86 9.27
N SER A 139 2.76 4.18 9.23
CA SER A 139 3.94 5.00 8.91
C SER A 139 5.11 4.77 9.85
N LEU A 140 4.84 4.34 11.09
CA LEU A 140 5.86 4.05 12.11
C LEU A 140 6.53 2.68 11.96
N ILE A 141 5.93 1.75 11.16
CA ILE A 141 6.48 0.39 11.04
C ILE A 141 7.84 0.41 10.33
N LEU A 142 8.78 -0.43 10.81
CA LEU A 142 10.10 -0.62 10.21
C LEU A 142 10.35 -2.10 9.94
N PHE A 143 10.64 -2.44 8.69
CA PHE A 143 10.96 -3.81 8.28
C PHE A 143 12.44 -4.20 8.50
N SER A 144 13.14 -3.44 9.33
CA SER A 144 14.36 -3.89 10.01
C SER A 144 14.06 -4.78 11.23
N GLY A 145 12.78 -4.94 11.60
CA GLY A 145 12.32 -5.81 12.66
C GLY A 145 12.47 -7.30 12.34
N LEU A 146 12.39 -8.15 13.38
CA LEU A 146 12.42 -9.61 13.28
C LEU A 146 11.20 -10.19 14.00
N ASP A 147 10.33 -10.88 13.28
CA ASP A 147 9.11 -11.47 13.81
C ASP A 147 9.42 -12.64 14.77
N PRO A 148 9.06 -12.52 16.06
CA PRO A 148 9.31 -13.54 17.06
C PRO A 148 8.20 -14.59 17.20
N SER A 149 7.33 -14.77 16.21
CA SER A 149 6.14 -15.66 16.32
C SER A 149 6.47 -17.09 16.76
N GLY A 150 7.68 -17.59 16.49
CA GLY A 150 8.16 -18.90 16.95
C GLY A 150 8.72 -18.92 18.38
N CYS A 151 8.82 -17.75 19.05
CA CYS A 151 9.47 -17.60 20.35
C CYS A 151 8.47 -17.66 21.50
N GLN A 152 8.84 -18.37 22.59
CA GLN A 152 8.02 -18.46 23.80
C GLN A 152 8.41 -17.40 24.85
N SER A 153 9.62 -16.84 24.79
CA SER A 153 10.11 -15.83 25.71
C SER A 153 11.27 -15.02 25.12
N LEU A 154 11.53 -13.85 25.68
CA LEU A 154 12.70 -13.02 25.31
C LEU A 154 14.03 -13.72 25.57
N SER A 155 14.12 -14.56 26.60
CA SER A 155 15.33 -15.32 26.89
C SER A 155 15.64 -16.40 25.84
N GLN A 156 14.63 -16.90 25.16
CA GLN A 156 14.80 -17.85 24.06
C GLN A 156 15.23 -17.16 22.76
N CYS A 157 14.84 -15.92 22.59
CA CYS A 157 15.08 -15.15 21.36
C CYS A 157 15.66 -13.76 21.75
N PRO A 158 16.93 -13.71 22.18
CA PRO A 158 17.52 -12.51 22.77
C PRO A 158 17.73 -11.35 21.80
N ASP A 159 17.82 -11.65 20.49
CA ASP A 159 18.18 -10.68 19.45
C ASP A 159 16.97 -10.25 18.61
N ILE A 160 15.74 -10.45 19.11
CA ILE A 160 14.56 -9.97 18.42
C ILE A 160 14.51 -8.44 18.44
N VAL A 161 14.11 -7.89 17.29
CA VAL A 161 13.98 -6.44 17.08
C VAL A 161 12.53 -6.13 16.73
N PRO A 162 11.86 -5.23 17.45
CA PRO A 162 10.50 -4.87 17.09
C PRO A 162 10.47 -4.02 15.81
N PHE A 163 9.32 -4.00 15.16
CA PHE A 163 9.08 -3.28 13.91
C PHE A 163 8.79 -1.78 14.14
N ILE A 164 9.46 -1.16 15.10
CA ILE A 164 9.35 0.27 15.43
C ILE A 164 10.70 0.79 15.93
N ASN A 165 10.97 2.07 15.74
CA ASN A 165 12.22 2.70 16.21
C ASN A 165 12.20 2.93 17.72
N THR A 166 12.79 2.00 18.47
CA THR A 166 12.84 2.05 19.95
C THR A 166 13.81 3.10 20.52
N ALA A 167 14.60 3.78 19.68
CA ALA A 167 15.37 4.93 20.12
C ALA A 167 14.49 6.17 20.38
N TYR A 168 13.28 6.18 19.83
CA TYR A 168 12.32 7.28 19.97
C TYR A 168 11.03 6.85 20.66
N PHE A 169 10.55 5.64 20.42
CA PHE A 169 9.25 5.17 20.90
C PHE A 169 9.43 4.05 21.93
N ASP A 170 8.87 4.21 23.10
CA ASP A 170 8.81 3.11 24.07
C ASP A 170 7.95 1.99 23.49
N PHE A 171 8.41 0.76 23.69
CA PHE A 171 7.76 -0.44 23.19
C PHE A 171 7.76 -1.55 24.24
N ALA A 172 6.70 -2.37 24.24
CA ALA A 172 6.60 -3.57 25.06
C ALA A 172 6.07 -4.75 24.21
N TYR A 173 6.70 -5.90 24.35
CA TYR A 173 6.12 -7.17 23.90
C TYR A 173 4.96 -7.57 24.82
N GLY A 174 4.23 -8.62 24.43
CA GLY A 174 3.22 -9.24 25.28
C GLY A 174 3.83 -9.78 26.58
N ASP A 175 3.08 -9.70 27.69
CA ASP A 175 3.49 -10.15 29.01
C ASP A 175 3.36 -11.68 29.14
N THR A 176 4.46 -12.40 28.87
CA THR A 176 4.48 -13.88 28.98
C THR A 176 4.27 -14.37 30.41
N SER A 177 4.51 -13.53 31.43
CA SER A 177 4.20 -13.89 32.83
C SER A 177 2.71 -13.84 33.14
N ALA A 178 1.95 -13.06 32.39
CA ALA A 178 0.49 -13.01 32.43
C ALA A 178 -0.16 -14.00 31.44
N GLY A 179 0.64 -14.84 30.75
CA GLY A 179 0.14 -15.85 29.81
C GLY A 179 -0.07 -15.32 28.38
N GLU A 180 0.38 -14.12 28.07
CA GLU A 180 0.36 -13.59 26.71
C GLU A 180 1.51 -14.16 25.87
N ARG A 181 1.36 -14.14 24.55
CA ARG A 181 2.49 -14.41 23.62
C ARG A 181 3.32 -13.15 23.46
N LEU A 182 4.59 -13.28 23.10
CA LEU A 182 5.43 -12.11 22.75
C LEU A 182 4.79 -11.20 21.71
N ILE A 183 4.09 -11.80 20.73
CA ILE A 183 3.42 -11.06 19.66
C ILE A 183 2.06 -10.46 20.08
N ASP A 184 1.62 -10.59 21.32
CA ASP A 184 0.40 -9.93 21.80
C ASP A 184 0.72 -8.46 22.15
N ALA A 185 1.20 -7.71 21.16
CA ALA A 185 1.68 -6.31 21.26
C ALA A 185 1.07 -5.42 20.16
N GLN A 186 -0.18 -5.67 19.84
CA GLN A 186 -0.94 -4.90 18.85
C GLN A 186 -1.38 -3.53 19.40
N TYR A 187 -1.52 -2.58 18.47
CA TYR A 187 -1.97 -1.21 18.73
C TYR A 187 -3.26 -0.93 17.97
N TRP A 188 -4.25 -0.34 18.65
CA TRP A 188 -5.47 0.13 18.02
C TRP A 188 -5.23 1.28 17.04
N SER A 189 -5.90 1.25 15.88
CA SER A 189 -6.14 2.43 15.06
C SER A 189 -7.62 2.84 15.15
N SER A 190 -7.98 4.00 14.58
CA SER A 190 -9.38 4.43 14.44
C SER A 190 -10.04 3.89 13.17
N THR A 191 -9.36 3.07 12.37
CA THR A 191 -9.87 2.57 11.09
C THR A 191 -10.65 1.28 11.32
N GLU A 192 -11.97 1.38 11.25
CA GLU A 192 -12.87 0.23 11.33
C GLU A 192 -12.94 -0.49 9.98
N TYR A 193 -13.12 -1.79 10.01
CA TYR A 193 -13.40 -2.58 8.83
C TYR A 193 -14.86 -2.41 8.43
N VAL A 194 -15.12 -2.10 7.17
CA VAL A 194 -16.47 -1.81 6.65
C VAL A 194 -17.36 -3.05 6.52
N ALA A 195 -16.81 -4.24 6.72
CA ALA A 195 -17.54 -5.52 6.84
C ALA A 195 -17.27 -6.12 8.22
N THR A 196 -17.36 -7.43 8.34
CA THR A 196 -17.08 -8.16 9.58
C THR A 196 -16.06 -9.26 9.33
N THR A 197 -15.35 -9.69 10.37
CA THR A 197 -14.43 -10.84 10.28
C THR A 197 -14.99 -12.05 11.08
N MET A 198 -14.41 -13.22 10.85
CA MET A 198 -14.71 -14.46 11.58
C MET A 198 -16.23 -14.73 11.65
N ASN A 199 -16.79 -14.80 12.82
CA ASN A 199 -18.21 -15.17 13.05
C ASN A 199 -19.18 -13.97 12.89
N GLY A 200 -18.81 -12.93 12.18
CA GLY A 200 -19.57 -11.68 12.05
C GLY A 200 -19.14 -10.61 13.07
N ASP A 201 -17.91 -10.68 13.56
CA ASP A 201 -17.41 -9.78 14.57
C ASP A 201 -17.12 -8.39 13.96
N ALA A 202 -17.60 -7.34 14.63
CA ALA A 202 -17.20 -5.97 14.34
C ALA A 202 -15.67 -5.82 14.56
N THR A 203 -14.98 -5.25 13.59
CA THR A 203 -13.52 -5.33 13.49
C THR A 203 -12.90 -3.98 13.27
N THR A 204 -11.80 -3.71 13.96
CA THR A 204 -10.95 -2.52 13.78
C THR A 204 -9.55 -2.96 13.39
N PHE A 205 -8.95 -2.28 12.42
CA PHE A 205 -7.57 -2.55 12.04
C PHE A 205 -6.59 -2.04 13.11
N GLY A 206 -5.53 -2.79 13.29
CA GLY A 206 -4.42 -2.41 14.14
C GLY A 206 -3.08 -2.83 13.59
N VAL A 207 -2.01 -2.19 14.05
CA VAL A 207 -0.63 -2.57 13.75
C VAL A 207 -0.05 -3.32 14.93
N ASN A 208 0.61 -4.41 14.63
CA ASN A 208 1.39 -5.14 15.62
C ASN A 208 2.89 -4.90 15.39
N PHE A 209 3.50 -4.10 16.23
CA PHE A 209 4.93 -3.79 16.11
C PHE A 209 5.85 -4.91 16.62
N ALA A 210 5.33 -5.98 17.22
CA ALA A 210 6.14 -7.15 17.55
C ALA A 210 6.32 -8.08 16.35
N ASP A 211 5.27 -8.29 15.54
CA ASP A 211 5.29 -9.20 14.40
C ASP A 211 5.18 -8.50 13.03
N GLY A 212 5.18 -7.17 12.99
CA GLY A 212 5.25 -6.39 11.74
C GLY A 212 4.04 -6.51 10.83
N ARG A 213 2.80 -6.59 11.37
CA ARG A 213 1.59 -6.87 10.59
C ARG A 213 0.46 -5.88 10.84
N ILE A 214 -0.40 -5.70 9.80
CA ILE A 214 -1.74 -5.14 9.95
C ILE A 214 -2.74 -6.30 9.99
N LYS A 215 -3.61 -6.29 11.00
CA LYS A 215 -4.69 -7.27 11.17
C LYS A 215 -5.97 -6.57 11.59
N GLY A 216 -7.11 -7.18 11.26
CA GLY A 216 -8.38 -6.87 11.91
C GLY A 216 -8.46 -7.53 13.28
N TYR A 217 -8.93 -6.77 14.25
CA TYR A 217 -9.13 -7.24 15.62
C TYR A 217 -10.56 -6.93 16.07
N PRO A 218 -11.22 -7.85 16.80
CA PRO A 218 -12.56 -7.60 17.32
C PRO A 218 -12.57 -6.32 18.19
N SER A 219 -13.43 -5.37 17.81
CA SER A 219 -13.61 -4.10 18.54
C SER A 219 -14.68 -4.16 19.62
N GLU A 220 -15.56 -5.17 19.54
CA GLU A 220 -16.65 -5.45 20.46
C GLU A 220 -16.44 -6.77 21.20
N PRO A 221 -17.15 -7.05 22.29
CA PRO A 221 -17.09 -8.34 22.98
C PRO A 221 -17.53 -9.49 22.06
N VAL A 222 -16.69 -10.53 21.93
CA VAL A 222 -16.92 -11.71 21.08
C VAL A 222 -17.21 -12.94 21.93
N GLY A 223 -18.00 -13.88 21.41
CA GLY A 223 -18.37 -15.12 22.08
C GLY A 223 -19.82 -15.14 22.58
N PRO A 224 -20.29 -16.29 23.08
CA PRO A 224 -21.68 -16.45 23.53
C PRO A 224 -21.98 -15.63 24.80
N PRO A 225 -23.23 -15.21 25.01
CA PRO A 225 -23.63 -14.47 26.21
C PRO A 225 -23.17 -15.17 27.50
N GLY A 226 -22.50 -14.39 28.36
CA GLY A 226 -21.96 -14.89 29.63
C GLY A 226 -20.58 -15.54 29.57
N GLN A 227 -20.01 -15.68 28.37
CA GLN A 227 -18.63 -16.14 28.13
C GLN A 227 -17.90 -15.24 27.12
N GLN A 228 -18.27 -13.97 27.11
CA GLN A 228 -17.69 -13.01 26.17
C GLN A 228 -16.26 -12.65 26.58
N PHE A 229 -15.40 -12.55 25.56
CA PHE A 229 -14.05 -12.02 25.66
C PHE A 229 -14.02 -10.63 24.99
N THR A 230 -13.41 -9.66 25.66
CA THR A 230 -13.18 -8.33 25.10
C THR A 230 -11.70 -8.13 24.89
N MET A 231 -11.32 -7.85 23.66
CA MET A 231 -9.93 -7.64 23.32
C MET A 231 -9.41 -6.33 23.88
N SER A 232 -8.17 -6.35 24.35
CA SER A 232 -7.44 -5.14 24.78
C SER A 232 -6.11 -5.06 24.05
N SER A 233 -5.76 -3.85 23.62
CA SER A 233 -4.54 -3.57 22.85
C SER A 233 -3.88 -2.30 23.36
N PHE A 234 -2.61 -2.11 23.02
CA PHE A 234 -1.93 -0.86 23.28
C PHE A 234 -2.53 0.29 22.46
N VAL A 235 -2.25 1.50 22.88
CA VAL A 235 -2.65 2.73 22.21
C VAL A 235 -1.43 3.64 22.10
N ARG A 236 -1.28 4.28 20.95
CA ARG A 236 -0.35 5.38 20.74
C ARG A 236 -1.10 6.53 20.10
N TYR A 237 -1.48 7.50 20.90
CA TYR A 237 -2.19 8.67 20.38
C TYR A 237 -1.30 9.52 19.50
N VAL A 238 -1.94 10.18 18.54
CA VAL A 238 -1.33 11.07 17.57
C VAL A 238 -2.09 12.39 17.50
N ARG A 239 -1.40 13.44 17.10
CA ARG A 239 -1.98 14.72 16.72
C ARG A 239 -1.29 15.30 15.49
N GLY A 240 -1.87 16.30 14.89
CA GLY A 240 -1.37 16.95 13.69
C GLY A 240 -2.34 16.85 12.52
N SER A 241 -1.94 17.37 11.36
CA SER A 241 -2.74 17.37 10.13
C SER A 241 -3.01 15.96 9.64
N SER A 242 -4.11 15.77 8.90
CA SER A 242 -4.44 14.47 8.32
C SER A 242 -3.34 13.99 7.37
N TYR A 243 -2.99 12.73 7.53
CA TYR A 243 -2.00 12.00 6.72
C TYR A 243 -2.68 10.75 6.15
N GLY A 244 -2.25 10.28 4.97
CA GLY A 244 -2.80 9.07 4.37
C GLY A 244 -3.96 9.29 3.41
N VAL A 245 -4.21 10.52 2.97
CA VAL A 245 -5.25 10.85 1.98
C VAL A 245 -4.63 10.94 0.60
N ASN A 246 -5.08 10.08 -0.32
CA ASN A 246 -4.62 10.02 -1.70
C ASN A 246 -5.31 11.10 -2.58
N ALA A 247 -4.63 11.47 -3.68
CA ALA A 247 -5.15 12.39 -4.69
C ALA A 247 -4.87 11.82 -6.10
N PHE A 248 -5.63 10.80 -6.48
CA PHE A 248 -5.42 10.08 -7.72
C PHE A 248 -5.87 10.84 -8.96
N VAL A 249 -5.05 10.79 -10.01
CA VAL A 249 -5.34 11.32 -11.33
C VAL A 249 -5.07 10.24 -12.37
N ASN A 250 -6.08 9.93 -13.19
CA ASN A 250 -5.90 9.05 -14.35
C ASN A 250 -5.23 9.86 -15.47
N ASN A 251 -4.05 9.44 -15.90
CA ASN A 251 -3.29 10.12 -16.94
C ASN A 251 -3.80 9.80 -18.37
N GLY A 252 -4.69 8.80 -18.51
CA GLY A 252 -5.29 8.40 -19.78
C GLY A 252 -4.41 7.52 -20.67
N ASP A 253 -3.26 7.12 -20.19
CA ASP A 253 -2.24 6.31 -20.88
C ASP A 253 -1.99 4.94 -20.20
N GLY A 254 -2.86 4.55 -19.26
CA GLY A 254 -2.72 3.35 -18.45
C GLY A 254 -1.94 3.55 -17.16
N THR A 255 -1.61 4.82 -16.83
CA THR A 255 -0.98 5.18 -15.56
C THR A 255 -1.89 6.03 -14.68
N ILE A 256 -1.72 5.95 -13.38
CA ILE A 256 -2.39 6.73 -12.35
C ILE A 256 -1.33 7.45 -11.54
N THR A 257 -1.42 8.78 -11.46
CA THR A 257 -0.56 9.56 -10.55
C THR A 257 -1.31 9.86 -9.26
N ASP A 258 -0.70 9.53 -8.13
CA ASP A 258 -1.14 10.03 -6.84
C ASP A 258 -0.39 11.35 -6.53
N GLN A 259 -1.08 12.46 -6.64
CA GLN A 259 -0.50 13.78 -6.41
C GLN A 259 -0.15 14.02 -4.92
N ALA A 260 -0.74 13.25 -4.00
CA ALA A 260 -0.45 13.37 -2.58
C ALA A 260 0.88 12.71 -2.21
N THR A 261 1.19 11.57 -2.78
CA THR A 261 2.43 10.81 -2.51
C THR A 261 3.55 11.12 -3.52
N LEU A 262 3.21 11.68 -4.69
CA LEU A 262 4.07 11.82 -5.86
C LEU A 262 4.56 10.48 -6.42
N LEU A 263 3.74 9.45 -6.26
CA LEU A 263 3.94 8.14 -6.89
C LEU A 263 3.08 7.99 -8.14
N MET A 264 3.61 7.29 -9.13
CA MET A 264 2.88 6.89 -10.33
C MET A 264 2.74 5.38 -10.35
N TRP A 265 1.53 4.90 -10.64
CA TRP A 265 1.14 3.50 -10.61
C TRP A 265 0.71 3.03 -11.99
N ALA A 266 1.01 1.78 -12.33
CA ALA A 266 0.30 1.13 -13.42
C ALA A 266 -1.17 0.94 -13.02
N GLN A 267 -2.09 1.32 -13.91
CA GLN A 267 -3.53 1.16 -13.67
C GLN A 267 -3.92 -0.31 -13.56
N ALA A 268 -3.35 -1.17 -14.42
CA ALA A 268 -3.54 -2.61 -14.39
C ALA A 268 -2.55 -3.31 -13.47
N ASP A 269 -2.93 -4.48 -12.98
CA ASP A 269 -2.06 -5.41 -12.25
C ASP A 269 -1.40 -6.44 -13.19
N SER A 270 -0.73 -7.47 -12.63
CA SER A 270 -0.07 -8.53 -13.39
C SER A 270 -1.02 -9.44 -14.17
N GLY A 271 -2.33 -9.40 -13.88
CA GLY A 271 -3.36 -10.24 -14.53
C GLY A 271 -3.33 -11.71 -14.11
N SER A 272 -2.31 -12.15 -13.42
CA SER A 272 -2.14 -13.51 -12.87
C SER A 272 -1.22 -13.51 -11.66
N GLY A 273 -1.33 -14.56 -10.84
CA GLY A 273 -0.43 -14.79 -9.71
C GLY A 273 0.99 -15.12 -10.16
N LEU A 274 1.95 -14.65 -9.40
CA LEU A 274 3.40 -14.83 -9.57
C LEU A 274 3.97 -15.18 -8.21
N ASN A 275 4.98 -16.07 -8.14
CA ASN A 275 5.77 -16.16 -6.92
C ASN A 275 6.64 -14.90 -6.75
N TRP A 276 7.29 -14.72 -5.62
CA TRP A 276 7.97 -13.46 -5.33
C TRP A 276 9.15 -13.16 -6.29
N GLU A 277 9.95 -14.16 -6.65
CA GLU A 277 11.03 -14.00 -7.64
C GLU A 277 10.47 -13.64 -9.02
N GLU A 278 9.38 -14.34 -9.44
CA GLU A 278 8.70 -14.05 -10.70
C GLU A 278 8.13 -12.63 -10.71
N ALA A 279 7.61 -12.10 -9.59
CA ALA A 279 7.11 -10.72 -9.51
C ALA A 279 8.23 -9.69 -9.70
N LEU A 280 9.41 -9.92 -9.11
CA LEU A 280 10.60 -9.09 -9.34
C LEU A 280 11.08 -9.19 -10.79
N ALA A 281 11.14 -10.41 -11.36
CA ALA A 281 11.54 -10.63 -12.74
C ALA A 281 10.55 -10.02 -13.75
N TRP A 282 9.25 -10.12 -13.47
CA TRP A 282 8.18 -9.47 -14.27
C TRP A 282 8.37 -7.96 -14.30
N THR A 283 8.69 -7.34 -13.16
CA THR A 283 9.00 -5.91 -13.09
C THR A 283 10.20 -5.53 -13.96
N ALA A 284 11.28 -6.33 -13.90
CA ALA A 284 12.47 -6.14 -14.75
C ALA A 284 12.13 -6.30 -16.25
N GLN A 285 11.28 -7.26 -16.59
CA GLN A 285 10.77 -7.44 -17.95
C GLN A 285 9.99 -6.21 -18.43
N LYS A 286 9.08 -5.66 -17.59
CA LYS A 286 8.30 -4.47 -17.92
C LYS A 286 9.19 -3.25 -18.18
N ASN A 287 10.28 -3.11 -17.44
CA ASN A 287 11.29 -2.09 -17.69
C ASN A 287 12.01 -2.30 -19.04
N ALA A 288 12.38 -3.54 -19.37
CA ALA A 288 13.00 -3.86 -20.66
C ALA A 288 12.07 -3.61 -21.86
N GLU A 289 10.76 -3.78 -21.66
CA GLU A 289 9.72 -3.48 -22.64
C GLU A 289 9.40 -1.98 -22.76
N ASN A 290 9.94 -1.13 -21.92
CA ASN A 290 9.56 0.29 -21.79
C ASN A 290 8.04 0.44 -21.59
N TYR A 291 7.50 -0.35 -20.65
CA TYR A 291 6.06 -0.50 -20.43
C TYR A 291 5.41 0.84 -20.06
N LEU A 292 4.31 1.20 -20.74
CA LEU A 292 3.61 2.47 -20.62
C LEU A 292 4.53 3.71 -20.85
N GLY A 293 5.63 3.53 -21.58
CA GLY A 293 6.61 4.59 -21.88
C GLY A 293 7.69 4.80 -20.83
N TYR A 294 7.78 3.92 -19.82
CA TYR A 294 8.74 4.05 -18.70
C TYR A 294 9.55 2.76 -18.53
N ASN A 295 10.78 2.91 -18.02
CA ASN A 295 11.72 1.80 -17.77
C ASN A 295 12.32 1.81 -16.36
N ASP A 296 11.66 2.51 -15.43
CA ASP A 296 12.03 2.65 -14.02
C ASP A 296 10.93 2.17 -13.07
N TRP A 297 10.07 1.27 -13.56
CA TRP A 297 9.08 0.59 -12.75
C TRP A 297 9.74 -0.27 -11.67
N ARG A 298 9.12 -0.35 -10.52
CA ARG A 298 9.52 -1.24 -9.42
C ARG A 298 8.30 -1.92 -8.79
N LEU A 299 8.54 -3.03 -8.13
CA LEU A 299 7.57 -3.60 -7.22
C LEU A 299 7.46 -2.65 -6.01
N PRO A 300 6.27 -2.23 -5.58
CA PRO A 300 6.13 -1.32 -4.45
C PRO A 300 6.66 -1.96 -3.17
N ASN A 301 7.21 -1.17 -2.27
CA ASN A 301 7.44 -1.61 -0.91
C ASN A 301 6.13 -1.70 -0.11
N ALA A 302 6.19 -2.27 1.11
CA ALA A 302 5.02 -2.53 1.93
C ALA A 302 4.22 -1.25 2.24
N LYS A 303 4.88 -0.14 2.52
CA LYS A 303 4.21 1.13 2.84
C LYS A 303 3.61 1.80 1.62
N GLU A 304 4.28 1.72 0.48
CA GLU A 304 3.76 2.24 -0.78
C GLU A 304 2.50 1.47 -1.19
N LEU A 305 2.53 0.14 -1.18
CA LEU A 305 1.36 -0.63 -1.56
C LEU A 305 0.20 -0.43 -0.58
N GLN A 306 0.49 -0.35 0.73
CA GLN A 306 -0.53 -0.05 1.74
C GLN A 306 -1.13 1.35 1.56
N SER A 307 -0.37 2.31 1.02
CA SER A 307 -0.85 3.68 0.82
C SER A 307 -2.05 3.78 -0.12
N ILE A 308 -2.20 2.86 -1.07
CA ILE A 308 -3.33 2.85 -2.02
C ILE A 308 -4.50 1.98 -1.56
N VAL A 309 -4.46 1.39 -0.37
CA VAL A 309 -5.64 0.70 0.21
C VAL A 309 -6.72 1.72 0.52
N ASP A 310 -7.93 1.42 0.05
CA ASP A 310 -9.16 2.14 0.40
C ASP A 310 -9.95 1.34 1.44
N TYR A 311 -9.77 1.70 2.70
CA TYR A 311 -10.42 1.05 3.85
C TYR A 311 -11.94 1.30 3.93
N SER A 312 -12.50 2.11 3.05
CA SER A 312 -13.95 2.26 2.91
C SER A 312 -14.58 1.18 2.00
N ARG A 313 -13.80 0.24 1.51
CA ARG A 313 -14.22 -0.79 0.54
C ARG A 313 -13.80 -2.18 0.99
N ALA A 314 -14.67 -3.15 0.69
CA ALA A 314 -14.38 -4.57 0.90
C ALA A 314 -15.29 -5.44 0.02
N PRO A 315 -14.90 -6.66 -0.37
CA PRO A 315 -15.75 -7.56 -1.17
C PRO A 315 -17.14 -7.75 -0.56
N ALA A 316 -17.24 -8.05 0.73
CA ALA A 316 -18.50 -8.28 1.42
C ALA A 316 -19.36 -7.02 1.58
N ALA A 317 -18.78 -5.82 1.64
CA ALA A 317 -19.52 -4.58 1.87
C ALA A 317 -19.86 -3.83 0.58
N THR A 318 -18.93 -3.78 -0.38
CA THR A 318 -19.04 -2.95 -1.58
C THR A 318 -18.95 -3.74 -2.90
N SER A 319 -18.85 -5.07 -2.81
CA SER A 319 -18.63 -5.96 -3.97
C SER A 319 -17.43 -5.55 -4.83
N SER A 320 -16.36 -5.08 -4.19
CA SER A 320 -15.16 -4.57 -4.85
C SER A 320 -13.91 -4.83 -4.03
N ALA A 321 -12.75 -4.77 -4.66
CA ALA A 321 -11.47 -4.74 -3.97
C ALA A 321 -11.35 -3.49 -3.07
N ALA A 322 -10.51 -3.57 -2.04
CA ALA A 322 -10.19 -2.47 -1.12
C ALA A 322 -9.22 -1.46 -1.77
N ILE A 323 -9.61 -0.88 -2.90
CA ILE A 323 -8.82 0.11 -3.65
C ILE A 323 -9.77 1.03 -4.42
N ASP A 324 -9.30 2.25 -4.73
CA ASP A 324 -10.06 3.20 -5.55
C ASP A 324 -10.40 2.57 -6.93
N PRO A 325 -11.65 2.68 -7.42
CA PRO A 325 -12.07 2.13 -8.71
C PRO A 325 -11.34 2.69 -9.95
N ILE A 326 -10.53 3.72 -9.77
CA ILE A 326 -9.64 4.23 -10.82
C ILE A 326 -8.61 3.17 -11.26
N PHE A 327 -8.28 2.23 -10.37
CA PHE A 327 -7.40 1.09 -10.64
C PHE A 327 -8.17 -0.10 -11.22
N SER A 328 -7.60 -0.77 -12.19
CA SER A 328 -8.09 -2.06 -12.67
C SER A 328 -7.56 -3.18 -11.78
N VAL A 329 -8.46 -4.01 -11.26
CA VAL A 329 -8.12 -5.16 -10.43
C VAL A 329 -8.67 -6.42 -11.06
N THR A 330 -7.81 -7.39 -11.28
CA THR A 330 -8.22 -8.71 -11.81
C THR A 330 -8.87 -9.52 -10.68
N PRO A 331 -10.15 -9.91 -10.79
CA PRO A 331 -10.78 -10.75 -9.78
C PRO A 331 -10.22 -12.16 -9.81
N ILE A 332 -10.30 -12.84 -8.67
CA ILE A 332 -9.93 -14.26 -8.53
C ILE A 332 -11.14 -15.08 -8.06
N THR A 333 -11.05 -16.40 -8.23
CA THR A 333 -11.86 -17.34 -7.47
C THR A 333 -11.03 -17.76 -6.26
N ASP A 334 -11.58 -17.53 -5.07
CA ASP A 334 -10.90 -17.88 -3.82
C ASP A 334 -10.96 -19.37 -3.50
N GLU A 335 -10.37 -19.76 -2.38
CA GLU A 335 -10.24 -21.13 -1.90
C GLU A 335 -11.60 -21.75 -1.55
N GLY A 336 -12.64 -20.93 -1.37
CA GLY A 336 -14.04 -21.33 -1.16
C GLY A 336 -14.87 -21.39 -2.44
N GLY A 337 -14.29 -21.03 -3.59
CA GLY A 337 -14.99 -20.99 -4.88
C GLY A 337 -15.78 -19.70 -5.12
N SER A 338 -15.61 -18.66 -4.29
CA SER A 338 -16.29 -17.39 -4.41
C SER A 338 -15.44 -16.36 -5.20
N VAL A 339 -16.10 -15.35 -5.77
CA VAL A 339 -15.38 -14.21 -6.38
C VAL A 339 -14.77 -13.37 -5.27
N ASN A 340 -13.47 -13.14 -5.38
CA ASN A 340 -12.68 -12.35 -4.45
C ASN A 340 -11.62 -11.56 -5.23
N TYR A 341 -10.72 -10.88 -4.52
CA TYR A 341 -9.62 -10.14 -5.11
C TYR A 341 -8.27 -10.62 -4.56
N PRO A 342 -7.18 -10.44 -5.33
CA PRO A 342 -5.90 -11.04 -4.99
C PRO A 342 -5.21 -10.35 -3.80
N PHE A 343 -4.26 -11.07 -3.22
CA PHE A 343 -3.16 -10.50 -2.47
C PHE A 343 -2.12 -9.97 -3.45
N TYR A 344 -1.45 -8.89 -3.10
CA TYR A 344 -0.41 -8.29 -3.94
C TYR A 344 0.92 -8.31 -3.22
N TRP A 345 1.93 -8.82 -3.90
CA TRP A 345 3.31 -8.80 -3.44
C TRP A 345 3.85 -7.39 -3.28
N THR A 346 4.71 -7.25 -2.30
CA THR A 346 5.61 -6.11 -2.15
C THR A 346 7.06 -6.54 -2.37
N SER A 347 7.95 -5.58 -2.59
CA SER A 347 9.40 -5.83 -2.64
C SER A 347 10.02 -6.09 -1.25
N THR A 348 9.23 -5.93 -0.18
CA THR A 348 9.66 -5.98 1.23
C THR A 348 9.65 -7.42 1.74
N THR A 349 10.79 -7.90 2.23
CA THR A 349 10.88 -9.16 2.95
C THR A 349 10.33 -9.00 4.36
N HIS A 350 9.51 -9.96 4.81
CA HIS A 350 9.09 -10.10 6.19
C HIS A 350 10.08 -11.03 6.91
N ALA A 351 11.02 -10.44 7.63
CA ALA A 351 12.05 -11.20 8.29
C ALA A 351 11.56 -11.82 9.60
N ASN A 352 11.80 -13.13 9.77
CA ASN A 352 11.43 -13.89 10.97
C ASN A 352 12.68 -14.23 11.80
N TRP A 353 12.52 -14.38 13.11
CA TRP A 353 13.57 -14.88 13.96
C TRP A 353 13.74 -16.41 13.77
N THR A 354 14.49 -16.80 12.74
CA THR A 354 14.77 -18.18 12.35
C THR A 354 16.18 -18.27 11.75
N ALA A 355 16.66 -19.49 11.49
CA ALA A 355 17.95 -19.70 10.81
C ALA A 355 17.98 -19.16 9.37
N VAL A 356 16.82 -18.99 8.75
CA VAL A 356 16.63 -18.48 7.37
C VAL A 356 15.57 -17.37 7.41
N PRO A 357 15.93 -16.17 7.89
CA PRO A 357 14.96 -15.13 8.26
C PRO A 357 14.13 -14.62 7.09
N GLY A 358 14.65 -14.66 5.88
CA GLY A 358 14.04 -14.00 4.71
C GLY A 358 13.12 -14.86 3.85
N GLN A 359 12.61 -16.01 4.35
CA GLN A 359 11.74 -16.90 3.55
C GLN A 359 10.39 -16.29 3.16
N TRP A 360 9.92 -15.30 3.91
CA TRP A 360 8.60 -14.71 3.74
C TRP A 360 8.71 -13.31 3.14
N SER A 361 7.75 -12.95 2.31
CA SER A 361 7.61 -11.58 1.81
C SER A 361 6.25 -11.01 2.15
N VAL A 362 6.21 -9.70 2.30
CA VAL A 362 5.01 -8.96 2.65
C VAL A 362 4.06 -8.92 1.47
N TYR A 363 2.76 -9.15 1.76
CA TYR A 363 1.68 -8.83 0.84
C TYR A 363 0.62 -7.94 1.48
N ILE A 364 -0.16 -7.26 0.65
CA ILE A 364 -1.37 -6.54 1.04
C ILE A 364 -2.58 -7.26 0.44
N ALA A 365 -3.59 -7.54 1.25
CA ALA A 365 -4.84 -8.13 0.81
C ALA A 365 -5.79 -7.04 0.29
N PHE A 366 -6.07 -7.00 -1.00
CA PHE A 366 -7.11 -6.12 -1.56
C PHE A 366 -8.47 -6.81 -1.63
N GLY A 367 -8.52 -8.12 -1.49
CA GLY A 367 -9.70 -8.92 -1.18
C GLY A 367 -9.80 -9.26 0.28
N GLU A 368 -10.74 -10.12 0.64
CA GLU A 368 -10.84 -10.68 1.99
C GLU A 368 -9.57 -11.44 2.36
N ALA A 369 -9.07 -11.19 3.56
CA ALA A 369 -7.90 -11.89 4.08
C ALA A 369 -8.37 -13.18 4.77
N LEU A 370 -8.60 -14.20 3.94
CA LEU A 370 -9.21 -15.46 4.34
C LEU A 370 -8.29 -16.34 5.22
N GLY A 371 -8.92 -17.15 6.05
CA GLY A 371 -8.25 -18.17 6.85
C GLY A 371 -9.17 -19.36 7.16
N TRP A 372 -8.52 -20.50 7.37
CA TRP A 372 -9.18 -21.77 7.74
C TRP A 372 -9.22 -21.90 9.26
N MET A 373 -10.35 -21.63 9.86
CA MET A 373 -10.52 -21.75 11.31
C MET A 373 -11.30 -23.00 11.69
N GLN A 374 -10.79 -23.74 12.67
CA GLN A 374 -11.54 -24.82 13.28
C GLN A 374 -12.42 -24.25 14.40
N PRO A 375 -13.74 -24.59 14.43
CA PRO A 375 -14.61 -24.16 15.53
C PRO A 375 -14.08 -24.63 16.89
N PRO A 376 -14.27 -23.87 17.99
CA PRO A 376 -13.78 -24.25 19.31
C PRO A 376 -14.34 -25.59 19.83
N THR A 377 -15.50 -26.01 19.31
CA THR A 377 -16.12 -27.30 19.62
C THR A 377 -15.57 -28.48 18.82
N GLY A 378 -14.55 -28.24 17.98
CA GLY A 378 -14.08 -29.21 16.98
C GLY A 378 -15.00 -29.27 15.76
N GLY A 379 -14.63 -30.07 14.77
CA GLY A 379 -15.31 -30.18 13.49
C GLY A 379 -14.43 -29.84 12.32
N ASP A 380 -15.03 -29.64 11.14
CA ASP A 380 -14.30 -29.27 9.92
C ASP A 380 -13.80 -27.82 9.97
N TYR A 381 -12.70 -27.56 9.31
CA TYR A 381 -12.20 -26.19 9.10
C TYR A 381 -13.18 -25.39 8.24
N VAL A 382 -13.42 -24.15 8.63
CA VAL A 382 -14.29 -23.20 7.92
C VAL A 382 -13.45 -22.07 7.36
N LEU A 383 -13.57 -21.84 6.06
CA LEU A 383 -12.96 -20.69 5.41
C LEU A 383 -13.77 -19.43 5.69
N GLN A 384 -13.13 -18.40 6.19
CA GLN A 384 -13.79 -17.13 6.49
C GLN A 384 -12.78 -15.98 6.43
N ASP A 385 -13.29 -14.74 6.31
CA ASP A 385 -12.43 -13.55 6.44
C ASP A 385 -11.95 -13.43 7.89
N VAL A 386 -10.65 -13.50 8.11
CA VAL A 386 -10.06 -13.50 9.46
C VAL A 386 -9.34 -12.19 9.80
N HIS A 387 -9.03 -11.34 8.79
CA HIS A 387 -8.29 -10.12 9.03
C HIS A 387 -8.83 -8.88 8.33
N GLY A 388 -9.77 -9.02 7.39
CA GLY A 388 -10.36 -7.94 6.61
C GLY A 388 -9.53 -7.54 5.37
N ALA A 389 -10.22 -7.04 4.35
CA ALA A 389 -9.59 -6.46 3.17
C ALA A 389 -8.82 -5.19 3.57
N GLY A 390 -7.55 -5.10 3.19
CA GLY A 390 -6.60 -4.08 3.64
C GLY A 390 -5.61 -4.60 4.70
N ALA A 391 -5.75 -5.85 5.16
CA ALA A 391 -4.74 -6.47 6.02
C ALA A 391 -3.40 -6.62 5.30
N GLN A 392 -2.31 -6.50 6.06
CA GLN A 392 -0.96 -6.77 5.60
C GLN A 392 -0.44 -8.01 6.32
N ARG A 393 -0.07 -8.99 5.53
CA ARG A 393 0.44 -10.28 6.02
C ARG A 393 1.69 -10.66 5.23
N SER A 394 2.09 -11.92 5.32
CA SER A 394 3.26 -12.45 4.57
C SER A 394 2.99 -13.88 4.11
N ASP A 395 3.47 -14.20 2.91
CA ASP A 395 3.51 -15.55 2.34
C ASP A 395 4.95 -16.02 2.13
N PRO A 396 5.20 -17.34 2.07
CA PRO A 396 6.46 -17.86 1.58
C PRO A 396 6.75 -17.32 0.18
N LYS A 397 8.01 -16.94 -0.07
CA LYS A 397 8.44 -16.41 -1.37
C LYS A 397 8.35 -17.43 -2.50
N SER A 398 8.46 -18.72 -2.16
CA SER A 398 8.40 -19.87 -3.08
C SER A 398 7.79 -21.09 -2.39
N GLY A 399 7.44 -22.11 -3.15
CA GLY A 399 6.88 -23.36 -2.63
C GLY A 399 5.60 -23.79 -3.34
N ASN A 400 4.83 -24.67 -2.70
CA ASN A 400 3.55 -25.13 -3.19
C ASN A 400 2.44 -24.74 -2.20
N PRO A 401 1.39 -23.99 -2.60
CA PRO A 401 0.24 -23.69 -1.73
C PRO A 401 -0.46 -24.95 -1.16
N ASP A 402 -0.42 -26.06 -1.87
CA ASP A 402 -1.00 -27.34 -1.40
C ASP A 402 -0.32 -27.90 -0.14
N ASP A 403 0.90 -27.42 0.20
CA ASP A 403 1.56 -27.78 1.44
C ASP A 403 0.89 -27.13 2.67
N TRP A 404 -0.07 -26.21 2.45
CA TRP A 404 -0.76 -25.42 3.46
C TRP A 404 -2.28 -25.60 3.40
N PRO A 405 -2.81 -26.83 3.48
CA PRO A 405 -4.23 -27.10 3.22
C PRO A 405 -5.19 -26.42 4.20
N TYR A 406 -4.70 -25.99 5.36
CA TYR A 406 -5.46 -25.23 6.37
C TYR A 406 -4.76 -23.91 6.72
N GLY A 407 -3.97 -23.39 5.79
CA GLY A 407 -3.27 -22.10 5.97
C GLY A 407 -2.17 -22.15 7.03
N ASN A 408 -1.75 -20.96 7.50
CA ASN A 408 -0.66 -20.79 8.44
C ASN A 408 -1.11 -19.99 9.68
N GLY A 409 -0.54 -20.32 10.82
CA GLY A 409 -0.76 -19.61 12.08
C GLY A 409 -2.11 -19.91 12.75
N PRO A 410 -2.42 -19.23 13.87
CA PRO A 410 -3.59 -19.55 14.70
C PRO A 410 -4.95 -19.31 14.02
N GLN A 411 -5.03 -18.38 13.07
CA GLN A 411 -6.21 -18.09 12.27
C GLN A 411 -6.24 -18.88 10.95
N GLY A 412 -5.24 -19.73 10.71
CA GLY A 412 -5.14 -20.51 9.48
C GLY A 412 -5.09 -19.64 8.22
N ASP A 413 -4.30 -18.56 8.25
CA ASP A 413 -4.21 -17.61 7.13
C ASP A 413 -3.93 -18.36 5.83
N VAL A 414 -4.74 -18.13 4.81
CA VAL A 414 -4.57 -18.73 3.49
C VAL A 414 -3.19 -18.36 2.94
N VAL A 415 -2.44 -19.35 2.50
CA VAL A 415 -1.12 -19.19 1.88
C VAL A 415 -1.27 -19.40 0.38
N ARG A 416 -1.06 -18.34 -0.41
CA ARG A 416 -1.23 -18.39 -1.87
C ARG A 416 0.08 -18.55 -2.63
N ILE A 417 1.17 -17.97 -2.15
CA ILE A 417 2.51 -17.97 -2.79
C ILE A 417 2.49 -17.26 -4.17
N PHE A 418 1.49 -17.54 -4.99
CA PHE A 418 1.30 -16.91 -6.29
C PHE A 418 0.39 -15.68 -6.17
N ASN A 419 0.94 -14.61 -5.59
CA ASN A 419 0.24 -13.34 -5.41
C ASN A 419 0.40 -12.46 -6.65
N PHE A 420 -0.48 -11.47 -6.81
CA PHE A 420 -0.42 -10.54 -7.93
C PHE A 420 0.65 -9.47 -7.70
N ALA A 421 0.97 -8.73 -8.75
CA ALA A 421 1.90 -7.61 -8.68
C ALA A 421 1.29 -6.36 -9.32
N ARG A 422 1.63 -5.18 -8.78
CA ARG A 422 1.30 -3.87 -9.35
C ARG A 422 2.56 -3.02 -9.37
N LEU A 423 2.79 -2.35 -10.49
CA LEU A 423 3.99 -1.53 -10.67
C LEU A 423 3.80 -0.14 -10.10
N VAL A 424 4.86 0.38 -9.51
CA VAL A 424 4.98 1.76 -9.04
C VAL A 424 6.29 2.37 -9.54
N ARG A 425 6.32 3.68 -9.69
CA ARG A 425 7.52 4.49 -9.91
C ARG A 425 7.32 5.86 -9.27
N ASP A 426 8.39 6.62 -9.12
CA ASP A 426 8.28 8.01 -8.70
C ASP A 426 7.69 8.82 -9.85
N ALA A 427 6.69 9.64 -9.57
CA ALA A 427 6.21 10.59 -10.56
C ALA A 427 7.32 11.62 -10.80
N ALA A 428 7.73 11.79 -12.07
CA ALA A 428 8.66 12.85 -12.38
C ALA A 428 8.04 14.20 -11.96
N PRO A 429 8.79 15.10 -11.33
CA PRO A 429 8.29 16.45 -11.10
C PRO A 429 7.90 17.04 -12.45
N GLU A 430 6.68 17.58 -12.54
CA GLU A 430 6.21 18.25 -13.74
C GLU A 430 7.26 19.30 -14.16
N PRO A 431 7.67 19.36 -15.43
CA PRO A 431 8.65 20.34 -15.86
C PRO A 431 8.12 21.75 -15.57
N VAL A 432 8.91 22.55 -14.87
CA VAL A 432 8.58 23.95 -14.60
C VAL A 432 8.50 24.67 -15.93
N VAL A 433 7.31 24.85 -16.47
CA VAL A 433 7.09 25.69 -17.64
C VAL A 433 7.19 27.15 -17.19
N SER A 434 8.40 27.72 -17.27
CA SER A 434 8.59 29.12 -17.04
C SER A 434 7.93 29.93 -18.17
N HIS A 435 6.75 30.46 -17.88
CA HIS A 435 6.09 31.38 -18.78
C HIS A 435 6.83 32.73 -18.68
N THR A 436 7.69 33.00 -19.67
CA THR A 436 8.20 34.37 -19.87
C THR A 436 7.03 35.22 -20.38
N ILE A 437 6.41 35.97 -19.48
CA ILE A 437 5.41 36.98 -19.90
C ILE A 437 6.13 38.07 -20.66
N PHE A 438 6.03 38.07 -21.98
CA PHE A 438 6.38 39.23 -22.80
C PHE A 438 5.30 40.30 -22.58
N LEU A 439 5.60 41.27 -21.75
CA LEU A 439 4.80 42.49 -21.72
C LEU A 439 5.13 43.28 -23.00
N PRO A 440 4.12 43.61 -23.82
CA PRO A 440 4.39 44.48 -24.98
C PRO A 440 4.87 45.84 -24.48
N THR A 441 6.06 46.26 -24.92
CA THR A 441 6.57 47.63 -24.71
C THR A 441 5.62 48.57 -25.39
N LEU A 442 4.90 49.39 -24.63
CA LEU A 442 4.17 50.50 -25.17
C LEU A 442 5.19 51.47 -25.79
N ALA A 443 5.17 51.58 -27.11
CA ALA A 443 5.96 52.59 -27.82
C ALA A 443 5.49 53.98 -27.36
N GLY A 444 6.36 54.65 -26.63
CA GLY A 444 6.13 56.04 -26.20
C GLY A 444 5.90 56.96 -27.41
N SER A 445 4.74 57.57 -27.48
CA SER A 445 4.49 58.64 -28.42
C SER A 445 5.34 59.84 -28.03
N SER A 446 6.22 60.26 -28.94
CA SER A 446 7.00 61.53 -28.83
C SER A 446 6.04 62.72 -28.79
N PRO A 447 6.25 63.73 -27.94
CA PRO A 447 5.43 64.95 -27.94
C PRO A 447 5.73 65.77 -29.20
N PRO A 448 4.73 66.46 -29.74
CA PRO A 448 4.94 67.34 -30.91
C PRO A 448 5.78 68.53 -30.54
N ALA A 449 6.74 68.85 -31.43
CA ALA A 449 7.55 70.08 -31.34
C ALA A 449 6.70 71.31 -31.47
N GLY A 450 6.63 72.14 -30.40
CA GLY A 450 5.99 73.42 -30.42
C GLY A 450 6.84 74.47 -31.10
N ARG A 451 6.21 75.30 -31.87
CA ARG A 451 6.71 76.57 -32.36
C ARG A 451 6.67 77.64 -31.27
#